data_49ab609b762aaf11d7a0913f90a14a59
#
_entry.id   49ab609b762aaf11d7a0913f90a14a59
#
_cell.length_a   1.000
_cell.length_b   1.000
_cell.length_c   1.000
_cell.angle_alpha   90.00
_cell.angle_beta   90.00
_cell.angle_gamma   90.00
#
_symmetry.space_group_name_H-M   'P 1'
#
loop_
_entity.id
_entity.type
_entity.pdbx_description
1 polymer ?
#
loop_
_entity_poly.entity_id
_entity_poly.type
_entity_poly.pdbx_seq_one_letter_code
_entity_poly.pdbx_strand_id
1 'polypeptide(L)'
;LKNNAKFRHFLEKTYWDIVAIDECHTVANVSSQRGNLARFLAQRTEALVLTSATPHNGKKENFANLMRLLDPTSIPFDGNFTHDDISPLYVRRFKKDVKDEVGDAFRERKTHKISCELHNEEEEVLRILHQFKKQAYDESGGDLYQGNLLFSIGLYKAYLSSPAACLESIQNRLAKGKDNGYISDLLSDLQTRIEKIIHNKYDSRYACLKNKLDELDWKGRKNDERIIIFAERRATLDKLEEDLKRDYSIPDHAVIQFNGSLSDIEQQDVIEDFSKEDSDIRL
;
A
#
# COMPACT_ATOMS: atom_id res chain seq x y z
N LEU A 1 -12.78 -14.22 -1.79
CA LEU A 1 -13.76 -14.96 -0.97
C LEU A 1 -15.08 -14.19 -0.85
N LYS A 2 -15.07 -12.90 -0.52
CA LYS A 2 -16.26 -12.08 -0.21
C LYS A 2 -17.29 -11.94 -1.35
N ASN A 3 -16.88 -12.17 -2.59
CA ASN A 3 -17.73 -12.10 -3.80
C ASN A 3 -18.09 -13.47 -4.39
N ASN A 4 -17.74 -14.57 -3.72
CA ASN A 4 -18.11 -15.89 -4.17
C ASN A 4 -19.59 -16.14 -3.87
N ALA A 5 -20.36 -16.63 -4.85
CA ALA A 5 -21.79 -16.85 -4.71
C ALA A 5 -22.17 -17.78 -3.52
N LYS A 6 -21.34 -18.79 -3.22
CA LYS A 6 -21.55 -19.66 -2.06
C LYS A 6 -21.42 -18.90 -0.72
N PHE A 7 -20.44 -17.98 -0.63
CA PHE A 7 -20.22 -17.18 0.58
C PHE A 7 -21.34 -16.17 0.79
N ARG A 8 -21.80 -15.56 -0.31
CA ARG A 8 -22.92 -14.61 -0.27
C ARG A 8 -24.20 -15.29 0.24
N HIS A 9 -24.51 -16.49 -0.25
CA HIS A 9 -25.67 -17.26 0.20
C HIS A 9 -25.61 -17.59 1.70
N PHE A 10 -24.43 -17.92 2.23
CA PHE A 10 -24.23 -18.11 3.66
C PHE A 10 -24.50 -16.82 4.46
N LEU A 11 -23.92 -15.72 4.02
CA LEU A 11 -24.13 -14.41 4.67
C LEU A 11 -25.60 -13.97 4.63
N GLU A 12 -26.33 -14.28 3.54
CA GLU A 12 -27.75 -13.96 3.39
C GLU A 12 -28.65 -14.68 4.40
N LYS A 13 -28.25 -15.84 4.88
CA LYS A 13 -28.99 -16.67 5.83
C LYS A 13 -28.59 -16.46 7.28
N THR A 14 -27.53 -15.70 7.53
CA THR A 14 -26.97 -15.52 8.87
C THR A 14 -27.36 -14.13 9.39
N TYR A 15 -27.76 -14.07 10.65
CA TYR A 15 -27.88 -12.87 11.46
C TYR A 15 -26.80 -12.91 12.53
N TRP A 16 -26.15 -11.79 12.80
CA TRP A 16 -24.96 -11.70 13.64
C TRP A 16 -25.27 -10.88 14.89
N ASP A 17 -24.82 -11.32 16.06
CA ASP A 17 -24.90 -10.51 17.27
C ASP A 17 -24.05 -9.27 17.15
N ILE A 18 -22.82 -9.42 16.65
CA ILE A 18 -21.88 -8.31 16.44
C ILE A 18 -21.16 -8.48 15.11
N VAL A 19 -21.07 -7.39 14.36
CA VAL A 19 -20.17 -7.27 13.20
C VAL A 19 -19.18 -6.15 13.47
N ALA A 20 -17.89 -6.47 13.42
CA ALA A 20 -16.81 -5.49 13.49
C ALA A 20 -16.18 -5.31 12.11
N ILE A 21 -16.04 -4.06 11.65
CA ILE A 21 -15.38 -3.70 10.39
C ILE A 21 -14.16 -2.85 10.73
N ASP A 22 -13.00 -3.45 10.62
CA ASP A 22 -11.73 -2.74 10.76
C ASP A 22 -11.36 -2.01 9.46
N GLU A 23 -10.59 -0.91 9.60
CA GLU A 23 -10.25 -0.01 8.49
C GLU A 23 -11.49 0.41 7.70
N CYS A 24 -12.53 0.84 8.42
CA CYS A 24 -13.85 1.16 7.87
C CYS A 24 -13.82 2.24 6.77
N HIS A 25 -12.77 3.05 6.69
CA HIS A 25 -12.59 4.00 5.58
C HIS A 25 -12.61 3.31 4.20
N THR A 26 -12.27 2.02 4.13
CA THR A 26 -12.27 1.24 2.87
C THR A 26 -13.67 0.89 2.37
N VAL A 27 -14.68 0.97 3.24
CA VAL A 27 -16.09 0.67 2.92
C VAL A 27 -16.97 1.92 2.82
N ALA A 28 -16.38 3.10 3.02
CA ALA A 28 -17.09 4.38 3.02
C ALA A 28 -17.71 4.76 1.64
N ASN A 29 -17.18 4.21 0.55
CA ASN A 29 -17.78 4.38 -0.79
C ASN A 29 -18.93 3.39 -0.97
N VAL A 30 -20.15 3.88 -0.90
CA VAL A 30 -21.38 3.08 -0.99
C VAL A 30 -21.61 2.40 -2.34
N SER A 31 -21.01 2.91 -3.43
CA SER A 31 -21.10 2.30 -4.76
C SER A 31 -20.07 1.18 -4.97
N SER A 32 -19.09 1.05 -4.10
CA SER A 32 -18.08 -0.01 -4.19
C SER A 32 -18.65 -1.37 -3.74
N GLN A 33 -18.06 -2.46 -4.22
CA GLN A 33 -18.43 -3.81 -3.78
C GLN A 33 -18.23 -4.00 -2.27
N ARG A 34 -17.20 -3.37 -1.69
CA ARG A 34 -16.95 -3.39 -0.24
C ARG A 34 -18.00 -2.60 0.53
N GLY A 35 -18.37 -1.43 0.05
CA GLY A 35 -19.43 -0.61 0.66
C GLY A 35 -20.79 -1.29 0.61
N ASN A 36 -21.12 -1.97 -0.50
CA ASN A 36 -22.34 -2.76 -0.62
C ASN A 36 -22.36 -3.94 0.37
N LEU A 37 -21.23 -4.63 0.55
CA LEU A 37 -21.12 -5.71 1.53
C LEU A 37 -21.28 -5.18 2.97
N ALA A 38 -20.65 -4.06 3.30
CA ALA A 38 -20.75 -3.44 4.62
C ALA A 38 -22.19 -3.06 4.94
N ARG A 39 -22.92 -2.45 3.99
CA ARG A 39 -24.34 -2.10 4.14
C ARG A 39 -25.20 -3.35 4.32
N PHE A 40 -24.93 -4.40 3.59
CA PHE A 40 -25.63 -5.66 3.71
C PHE A 40 -25.43 -6.28 5.10
N LEU A 41 -24.19 -6.27 5.64
CA LEU A 41 -23.89 -6.78 6.98
C LEU A 41 -24.49 -5.90 8.08
N ALA A 42 -24.47 -4.57 7.92
CA ALA A 42 -25.08 -3.63 8.86
C ALA A 42 -26.58 -3.87 9.06
N GLN A 43 -27.29 -4.34 8.03
CA GLN A 43 -28.71 -4.69 8.11
C GLN A 43 -28.99 -6.06 8.75
N ARG A 44 -27.94 -6.85 9.06
CA ARG A 44 -28.03 -8.24 9.54
C ARG A 44 -27.24 -8.47 10.82
N THR A 45 -27.02 -7.42 11.57
CA THR A 45 -26.35 -7.49 12.86
C THR A 45 -27.13 -6.72 13.91
N GLU A 46 -27.07 -7.19 15.14
CA GLU A 46 -27.63 -6.48 16.29
C GLU A 46 -26.76 -5.28 16.65
N ALA A 47 -25.44 -5.46 16.63
CA ALA A 47 -24.48 -4.39 16.91
C ALA A 47 -23.44 -4.29 15.79
N LEU A 48 -23.16 -3.05 15.33
CA LEU A 48 -22.13 -2.75 14.35
C LEU A 48 -21.02 -1.92 14.98
N VAL A 49 -19.79 -2.40 14.88
CA VAL A 49 -18.60 -1.69 15.34
C VAL A 49 -17.72 -1.34 14.13
N LEU A 50 -17.42 -0.06 13.97
CA LEU A 50 -16.53 0.44 12.92
C LEU A 50 -15.25 0.96 13.57
N THR A 51 -14.09 0.45 13.16
CA THR A 51 -12.78 0.95 13.63
C THR A 51 -11.97 1.52 12.48
N SER A 52 -11.23 2.59 12.71
CA SER A 52 -10.29 3.17 11.76
C SER A 52 -9.39 4.20 12.42
N ALA A 53 -8.13 4.22 12.06
CA ALA A 53 -7.21 5.32 12.42
C ALA A 53 -7.56 6.61 11.65
N THR A 54 -8.11 6.48 10.44
CA THR A 54 -8.44 7.59 9.53
C THR A 54 -9.83 7.37 8.94
N PRO A 55 -10.92 7.76 9.63
CA PRO A 55 -12.30 7.42 9.24
C PRO A 55 -12.76 8.07 7.93
N HIS A 56 -12.00 9.03 7.40
CA HIS A 56 -12.30 9.67 6.11
C HIS A 56 -11.02 9.94 5.29
N ASN A 57 -11.17 9.93 3.99
CA ASN A 57 -10.11 10.23 3.01
C ASN A 57 -10.17 11.69 2.52
N GLY A 58 -10.62 12.62 3.35
CA GLY A 58 -10.83 14.03 3.00
C GLY A 58 -12.20 14.36 2.40
N LYS A 59 -13.01 13.34 2.06
CA LYS A 59 -14.38 13.57 1.53
C LYS A 59 -15.41 13.47 2.65
N LYS A 60 -16.10 14.59 2.92
CA LYS A 60 -17.14 14.68 3.94
C LYS A 60 -18.25 13.63 3.76
N GLU A 61 -18.63 13.37 2.49
CA GLU A 61 -19.63 12.37 2.13
C GLU A 61 -19.25 10.94 2.56
N ASN A 62 -17.97 10.56 2.40
CA ASN A 62 -17.52 9.23 2.82
C ASN A 62 -17.65 9.02 4.32
N PHE A 63 -17.36 10.05 5.11
CA PHE A 63 -17.58 9.99 6.55
C PHE A 63 -19.08 9.92 6.91
N ALA A 64 -19.91 10.73 6.24
CA ALA A 64 -21.37 10.67 6.40
C ALA A 64 -21.92 9.25 6.11
N ASN A 65 -21.41 8.59 5.08
CA ASN A 65 -21.82 7.23 4.74
C ASN A 65 -21.45 6.21 5.83
N LEU A 66 -20.30 6.37 6.50
CA LEU A 66 -19.95 5.52 7.65
C LEU A 66 -20.90 5.74 8.84
N MET A 67 -21.26 6.99 9.12
CA MET A 67 -22.21 7.30 10.19
C MET A 67 -23.59 6.72 9.88
N ARG A 68 -24.05 6.81 8.63
CA ARG A 68 -25.32 6.19 8.19
C ARG A 68 -25.31 4.66 8.23
N LEU A 69 -24.14 4.01 8.23
CA LEU A 69 -24.06 2.57 8.48
C LEU A 69 -24.35 2.23 9.94
N LEU A 70 -23.95 3.10 10.89
CA LEU A 70 -24.22 2.95 12.31
C LEU A 70 -25.67 3.31 12.65
N ASP A 71 -26.12 4.46 12.16
CA ASP A 71 -27.50 4.93 12.30
C ASP A 71 -27.95 5.63 11.01
N PRO A 72 -28.87 5.00 10.24
CA PRO A 72 -29.38 5.57 9.00
C PRO A 72 -30.05 6.94 9.15
N THR A 73 -30.46 7.30 10.37
CA THR A 73 -31.17 8.57 10.64
C THR A 73 -30.25 9.69 11.10
N SER A 74 -28.99 9.37 11.45
CA SER A 74 -28.04 10.31 12.04
C SER A 74 -27.65 11.47 11.16
N ILE A 75 -27.64 11.30 9.85
CA ILE A 75 -27.25 12.35 8.89
C ILE A 75 -28.28 12.48 7.78
N PRO A 76 -28.85 13.69 7.56
CA PRO A 76 -29.79 13.96 6.49
C PRO A 76 -29.26 13.62 5.11
N PHE A 77 -30.14 13.43 4.14
CA PHE A 77 -29.77 13.07 2.76
C PHE A 77 -28.96 14.16 2.05
N ASP A 78 -29.11 15.42 2.43
CA ASP A 78 -28.32 16.54 1.90
C ASP A 78 -26.85 16.51 2.35
N GLY A 79 -26.50 15.61 3.28
CA GLY A 79 -25.13 15.42 3.77
C GLY A 79 -24.66 16.51 4.71
N ASN A 80 -25.53 17.42 5.14
CA ASN A 80 -25.22 18.44 6.12
C ASN A 80 -25.37 17.87 7.54
N PHE A 81 -24.30 17.92 8.30
CA PHE A 81 -24.29 17.49 9.70
C PHE A 81 -23.32 18.33 10.53
N THR A 82 -23.61 18.45 11.79
CA THR A 82 -22.78 19.10 12.80
C THR A 82 -22.07 18.06 13.66
N HIS A 83 -21.18 18.49 14.53
CA HIS A 83 -20.52 17.60 15.49
C HIS A 83 -21.54 16.95 16.43
N ASP A 84 -22.57 17.69 16.83
CA ASP A 84 -23.57 17.20 17.79
C ASP A 84 -24.43 16.07 17.22
N ASP A 85 -24.69 16.07 15.91
CA ASP A 85 -25.44 15.03 15.22
C ASP A 85 -24.72 13.66 15.25
N ILE A 86 -23.40 13.67 15.31
CA ILE A 86 -22.57 12.47 15.19
C ILE A 86 -21.84 12.11 16.48
N SER A 87 -21.73 13.01 17.45
CA SER A 87 -20.98 12.79 18.70
C SER A 87 -21.42 11.56 19.50
N PRO A 88 -22.69 11.12 19.50
CA PRO A 88 -23.11 9.90 20.18
C PRO A 88 -22.66 8.61 19.47
N LEU A 89 -22.29 8.71 18.18
CA LEU A 89 -22.01 7.55 17.34
C LEU A 89 -20.54 7.19 17.26
N TYR A 90 -19.63 8.08 17.72
CA TYR A 90 -18.21 7.78 17.61
C TYR A 90 -17.40 8.30 18.78
N VAL A 91 -16.33 7.58 19.07
CA VAL A 91 -15.30 7.98 20.04
C VAL A 91 -13.98 8.14 19.28
N ARG A 92 -13.34 9.30 19.43
CA ARG A 92 -12.00 9.55 18.87
C ARG A 92 -11.03 9.84 20.00
N ARG A 93 -9.92 9.10 20.02
CA ARG A 93 -8.80 9.32 20.94
C ARG A 93 -7.54 9.60 20.16
N PHE A 94 -6.83 10.64 20.53
CA PHE A 94 -5.51 10.94 20.00
C PHE A 94 -4.45 10.33 20.91
N LYS A 95 -3.25 10.11 20.36
CA LYS A 95 -2.09 9.61 21.12
C LYS A 95 -1.81 10.47 22.36
N LYS A 96 -2.02 11.80 22.27
CA LYS A 96 -1.89 12.72 23.41
C LYS A 96 -2.89 12.47 24.53
N ASP A 97 -4.09 11.97 24.20
CA ASP A 97 -5.19 11.77 25.15
C ASP A 97 -4.98 10.51 26.01
N VAL A 98 -4.14 9.59 25.53
CA VAL A 98 -3.80 8.33 26.21
C VAL A 98 -2.37 8.31 26.75
N LYS A 99 -1.62 9.40 26.59
CA LYS A 99 -0.21 9.48 26.98
C LYS A 99 -0.02 9.21 28.49
N ASP A 100 -0.93 9.72 29.32
CA ASP A 100 -0.85 9.56 30.78
C ASP A 100 -1.20 8.12 31.22
N GLU A 101 -1.98 7.39 30.42
CA GLU A 101 -2.36 6.00 30.69
C GLU A 101 -1.28 5.01 30.25
N VAL A 102 -0.52 5.34 29.21
CA VAL A 102 0.46 4.44 28.56
C VAL A 102 1.90 4.77 28.96
N GLY A 103 2.14 5.90 29.63
CA GLY A 103 3.45 6.36 30.09
C GLY A 103 4.47 6.58 28.96
N ASP A 104 5.76 6.45 29.27
CA ASP A 104 6.88 6.65 28.35
C ASP A 104 7.11 5.48 27.37
N ALA A 105 6.17 4.51 27.32
CA ALA A 105 6.28 3.34 26.41
C ALA A 105 6.34 3.71 24.92
N PHE A 106 5.87 4.89 24.53
CA PHE A 106 5.93 5.36 23.16
C PHE A 106 6.99 6.44 22.98
N ARG A 107 8.11 6.06 22.36
CA ARG A 107 9.11 7.03 21.90
C ARG A 107 8.48 8.01 20.90
N GLU A 108 8.94 9.25 20.92
CA GLU A 108 8.50 10.28 19.97
C GLU A 108 8.91 9.90 18.53
N ARG A 109 7.94 9.90 17.61
CA ARG A 109 8.21 9.66 16.20
C ARG A 109 8.80 10.92 15.56
N LYS A 110 10.00 10.81 15.00
CA LYS A 110 10.61 11.83 14.15
C LYS A 110 10.47 11.41 12.69
N THR A 111 9.95 12.32 11.85
CA THR A 111 9.78 12.07 10.41
C THR A 111 10.82 12.89 9.64
N HIS A 112 11.62 12.21 8.83
CA HIS A 112 12.59 12.82 7.94
C HIS A 112 12.17 12.57 6.49
N LYS A 113 12.16 13.63 5.68
CA LYS A 113 11.93 13.52 4.24
C LYS A 113 13.27 13.56 3.53
N ILE A 114 13.55 12.54 2.73
CA ILE A 114 14.75 12.47 1.90
C ILE A 114 14.32 12.72 0.46
N SER A 115 14.94 13.71 -0.19
CA SER A 115 14.76 13.98 -1.62
C SER A 115 15.94 13.39 -2.39
N CYS A 116 15.67 12.69 -3.48
CA CYS A 116 16.68 12.11 -4.35
C CYS A 116 16.72 12.87 -5.66
N GLU A 117 17.91 13.22 -6.11
CA GLU A 117 18.12 13.72 -7.47
C GLU A 117 18.21 12.52 -8.40
N LEU A 118 17.42 12.55 -9.46
CA LEU A 118 17.40 11.46 -10.44
C LEU A 118 18.61 11.49 -11.35
N HIS A 119 19.07 10.33 -11.77
CA HIS A 119 20.01 10.20 -12.85
C HIS A 119 19.35 10.53 -14.20
N ASN A 120 20.06 11.07 -15.17
CA ASN A 120 19.51 11.45 -16.49
C ASN A 120 18.76 10.29 -17.17
N GLU A 121 19.24 9.06 -17.02
CA GLU A 121 18.58 7.86 -17.56
C GLU A 121 17.22 7.59 -16.89
N GLU A 122 17.09 7.87 -15.59
CA GLU A 122 15.85 7.74 -14.86
C GLU A 122 14.84 8.83 -15.25
N GLU A 123 15.29 10.06 -15.46
CA GLU A 123 14.46 11.17 -15.94
C GLU A 123 13.86 10.85 -17.31
N GLU A 124 14.69 10.30 -18.22
CA GLU A 124 14.24 9.92 -19.55
C GLU A 124 13.17 8.82 -19.50
N VAL A 125 13.35 7.78 -18.68
CA VAL A 125 12.34 6.74 -18.48
C VAL A 125 11.05 7.34 -17.91
N LEU A 126 11.12 8.22 -16.91
CA LEU A 126 9.95 8.89 -16.35
C LEU A 126 9.23 9.74 -17.39
N ARG A 127 9.95 10.43 -18.26
CA ARG A 127 9.38 11.23 -19.36
C ARG A 127 8.60 10.34 -20.33
N ILE A 128 9.16 9.20 -20.71
CA ILE A 128 8.49 8.25 -21.62
C ILE A 128 7.24 7.68 -20.95
N LEU A 129 7.33 7.25 -19.70
CA LEU A 129 6.19 6.72 -18.93
C LEU A 129 5.08 7.76 -18.75
N HIS A 130 5.44 9.03 -18.52
CA HIS A 130 4.48 10.12 -18.41
C HIS A 130 3.76 10.38 -19.73
N GLN A 131 4.50 10.38 -20.85
CA GLN A 131 3.91 10.55 -22.18
C GLN A 131 2.97 9.39 -22.52
N PHE A 132 3.38 8.15 -22.24
CA PHE A 132 2.54 6.98 -22.45
C PHE A 132 1.24 7.04 -21.62
N LYS A 133 1.34 7.44 -20.36
CA LYS A 133 0.15 7.62 -19.49
C LYS A 133 -0.79 8.72 -20.03
N LYS A 134 -0.24 9.85 -20.49
CA LYS A 134 -1.02 10.95 -21.07
C LYS A 134 -1.73 10.51 -22.35
N GLN A 135 -1.01 9.86 -23.26
CA GLN A 135 -1.61 9.34 -24.50
C GLN A 135 -2.73 8.33 -24.21
N ALA A 136 -2.51 7.39 -23.30
CA ALA A 136 -3.52 6.42 -22.91
C ALA A 136 -4.75 7.07 -22.25
N TYR A 137 -4.58 8.20 -21.55
CA TYR A 137 -5.68 8.99 -21.00
C TYR A 137 -6.50 9.65 -22.11
N ASP A 138 -5.82 10.29 -23.06
CA ASP A 138 -6.48 10.97 -24.20
C ASP A 138 -7.23 9.97 -25.08
N GLU A 139 -6.66 8.80 -25.35
CA GLU A 139 -7.28 7.72 -26.14
C GLU A 139 -8.50 7.08 -25.44
N SER A 140 -8.49 7.00 -24.12
CA SER A 140 -9.58 6.39 -23.33
C SER A 140 -10.68 7.38 -22.94
N GLY A 141 -10.50 8.68 -23.20
CA GLY A 141 -11.38 9.72 -22.68
C GLY A 141 -11.43 9.77 -21.15
N GLY A 142 -10.40 9.25 -20.49
CA GLY A 142 -10.30 9.18 -19.04
C GLY A 142 -10.96 7.96 -18.38
N ASP A 143 -11.55 7.05 -19.16
CA ASP A 143 -12.10 5.80 -18.64
C ASP A 143 -10.96 4.81 -18.31
N LEU A 144 -10.81 4.49 -17.02
CA LEU A 144 -9.75 3.61 -16.50
C LEU A 144 -9.78 2.19 -17.08
N TYR A 145 -10.92 1.73 -17.55
CA TYR A 145 -11.10 0.38 -18.07
C TYR A 145 -11.00 0.28 -19.58
N GLN A 146 -10.79 1.42 -20.26
CA GLN A 146 -10.60 1.45 -21.71
C GLN A 146 -9.12 1.58 -22.08
N GLY A 147 -8.75 0.92 -23.18
CA GLY A 147 -7.42 0.97 -23.74
C GLY A 147 -6.31 0.56 -22.75
N ASN A 148 -5.25 1.35 -22.74
CA ASN A 148 -4.06 1.10 -21.95
C ASN A 148 -3.95 1.98 -20.68
N LEU A 149 -4.98 2.75 -20.31
CA LEU A 149 -4.89 3.74 -19.24
C LEU A 149 -4.56 3.11 -17.89
N LEU A 150 -5.28 2.08 -17.48
CA LEU A 150 -5.03 1.39 -16.22
C LEU A 150 -3.62 0.78 -16.17
N PHE A 151 -3.18 0.19 -17.28
CA PHE A 151 -1.84 -0.39 -17.39
C PHE A 151 -0.75 0.69 -17.32
N SER A 152 -0.91 1.79 -18.05
CA SER A 152 0.08 2.89 -18.06
C SER A 152 0.24 3.55 -16.69
N ILE A 153 -0.87 3.73 -15.94
CA ILE A 153 -0.85 4.18 -14.55
C ILE A 153 -0.13 3.17 -13.66
N GLY A 154 -0.43 1.88 -13.82
CA GLY A 154 0.20 0.79 -13.08
C GLY A 154 1.70 0.72 -13.32
N LEU A 155 2.12 0.88 -14.59
CA LEU A 155 3.52 0.88 -14.99
C LEU A 155 4.28 2.10 -14.44
N TYR A 156 3.67 3.28 -14.51
CA TYR A 156 4.22 4.50 -13.90
C TYR A 156 4.42 4.34 -12.39
N LYS A 157 3.43 3.81 -11.67
CA LYS A 157 3.54 3.52 -10.24
C LYS A 157 4.59 2.46 -9.93
N ALA A 158 4.72 1.44 -10.78
CA ALA A 158 5.74 0.41 -10.62
C ALA A 158 7.15 1.03 -10.70
N TYR A 159 7.39 1.92 -11.65
CA TYR A 159 8.66 2.63 -11.77
C TYR A 159 8.94 3.55 -10.58
N LEU A 160 7.90 4.21 -10.05
CA LEU A 160 8.04 5.00 -8.82
C LEU A 160 8.37 4.15 -7.59
N SER A 161 8.04 2.86 -7.59
CA SER A 161 8.47 1.92 -6.56
C SER A 161 9.93 1.52 -6.75
N SER A 162 10.28 0.98 -7.92
CA SER A 162 11.67 0.70 -8.32
C SER A 162 11.79 0.41 -9.82
N PRO A 163 12.99 0.53 -10.41
CA PRO A 163 13.26 0.05 -11.77
C PRO A 163 12.93 -1.44 -11.92
N ALA A 164 13.26 -2.28 -10.95
CA ALA A 164 12.98 -3.72 -10.96
C ALA A 164 11.47 -4.04 -11.05
N ALA A 165 10.64 -3.34 -10.28
CA ALA A 165 9.19 -3.53 -10.32
C ALA A 165 8.57 -3.10 -11.66
N CYS A 166 9.12 -2.06 -12.30
CA CYS A 166 8.72 -1.66 -13.63
C CYS A 166 9.11 -2.70 -14.67
N LEU A 167 10.35 -3.21 -14.59
CA LEU A 167 10.87 -4.24 -15.47
C LEU A 167 10.00 -5.50 -15.43
N GLU A 168 9.68 -6.00 -14.23
CA GLU A 168 8.78 -7.14 -14.07
C GLU A 168 7.41 -6.90 -14.71
N SER A 169 6.86 -5.70 -14.53
CA SER A 169 5.55 -5.34 -15.11
C SER A 169 5.58 -5.32 -16.64
N ILE A 170 6.68 -4.85 -17.23
CA ILE A 170 6.90 -4.85 -18.69
C ILE A 170 7.04 -6.28 -19.20
N GLN A 171 7.91 -7.09 -18.60
CA GLN A 171 8.15 -8.48 -18.98
C GLN A 171 6.86 -9.30 -18.94
N ASN A 172 6.08 -9.17 -17.87
CA ASN A 172 4.80 -9.81 -17.71
C ASN A 172 3.77 -9.39 -18.79
N ARG A 173 3.85 -8.16 -19.28
CA ARG A 173 2.97 -7.68 -20.35
C ARG A 173 3.41 -8.19 -21.71
N LEU A 174 4.70 -8.10 -22.03
CA LEU A 174 5.26 -8.61 -23.30
C LEU A 174 5.06 -10.11 -23.44
N ALA A 175 5.23 -10.89 -22.36
CA ALA A 175 5.00 -12.34 -22.36
C ALA A 175 3.56 -12.75 -22.75
N LYS A 176 2.58 -11.86 -22.57
CA LYS A 176 1.18 -12.12 -22.98
C LYS A 176 0.96 -11.98 -24.48
N GLY A 177 1.83 -11.29 -25.21
CA GLY A 177 1.82 -11.16 -26.68
C GLY A 177 0.54 -10.57 -27.27
N LYS A 178 -0.19 -9.73 -26.50
CA LYS A 178 -1.50 -9.20 -26.90
C LYS A 178 -1.47 -7.76 -27.41
N ASP A 179 -0.32 -7.11 -27.33
CA ASP A 179 -0.19 -5.70 -27.69
C ASP A 179 0.09 -5.53 -29.20
N ASN A 180 -0.37 -4.41 -29.77
CA ASN A 180 -0.03 -4.01 -31.11
C ASN A 180 1.46 -3.61 -31.24
N GLY A 181 1.96 -3.49 -32.48
CA GLY A 181 3.39 -3.21 -32.74
C GLY A 181 3.91 -2.01 -31.97
N TYR A 182 3.21 -0.88 -31.97
CA TYR A 182 3.64 0.35 -31.30
C TYR A 182 3.82 0.16 -29.78
N ILE A 183 2.86 -0.46 -29.11
CA ILE A 183 2.95 -0.70 -27.65
C ILE A 183 4.07 -1.70 -27.34
N SER A 184 4.19 -2.75 -28.14
CA SER A 184 5.28 -3.73 -28.01
C SER A 184 6.67 -3.08 -28.17
N ASP A 185 6.84 -2.20 -29.15
CA ASP A 185 8.09 -1.49 -29.41
C ASP A 185 8.42 -0.54 -28.26
N LEU A 186 7.42 0.23 -27.76
CA LEU A 186 7.57 1.10 -26.61
C LEU A 186 8.00 0.34 -25.35
N LEU A 187 7.36 -0.80 -25.08
CA LEU A 187 7.69 -1.61 -23.91
C LEU A 187 9.09 -2.23 -24.03
N SER A 188 9.50 -2.63 -25.23
CA SER A 188 10.85 -3.17 -25.49
C SER A 188 11.94 -2.10 -25.33
N ASP A 189 11.68 -0.85 -25.77
CA ASP A 189 12.61 0.27 -25.54
C ASP A 189 12.72 0.58 -24.05
N LEU A 190 11.58 0.66 -23.32
CA LEU A 190 11.55 0.86 -21.87
C LEU A 190 12.29 -0.25 -21.13
N GLN A 191 12.11 -1.53 -21.54
CA GLN A 191 12.82 -2.66 -20.97
C GLN A 191 14.32 -2.45 -21.07
N THR A 192 14.83 -2.15 -22.26
CA THR A 192 16.26 -1.95 -22.52
C THR A 192 16.85 -0.83 -21.66
N ARG A 193 16.12 0.30 -21.53
CA ARG A 193 16.56 1.44 -20.72
C ARG A 193 16.59 1.11 -19.23
N ILE A 194 15.56 0.41 -18.73
CA ILE A 194 15.47 0.02 -17.32
C ILE A 194 16.54 -1.03 -16.98
N GLU A 195 16.79 -2.00 -17.85
CA GLU A 195 17.88 -2.96 -17.69
C GLU A 195 19.24 -2.25 -17.61
N LYS A 196 19.47 -1.20 -18.43
CA LYS A 196 20.67 -0.36 -18.37
C LYS A 196 20.78 0.36 -17.01
N ILE A 197 19.68 0.92 -16.48
CA ILE A 197 19.65 1.56 -15.16
C ILE A 197 20.06 0.57 -14.07
N ILE A 198 19.48 -0.63 -14.07
CA ILE A 198 19.76 -1.68 -13.08
C ILE A 198 21.22 -2.13 -13.20
N HIS A 199 21.68 -2.42 -14.42
CA HIS A 199 23.05 -2.89 -14.67
C HIS A 199 24.11 -1.89 -14.21
N ASN A 200 23.91 -0.61 -14.52
CA ASN A 200 24.86 0.46 -14.20
C ASN A 200 24.68 1.03 -12.78
N LYS A 201 23.73 0.51 -12.00
CA LYS A 201 23.40 0.96 -10.63
C LYS A 201 23.02 2.45 -10.56
N TYR A 202 22.22 2.90 -11.52
CA TYR A 202 21.73 4.29 -11.61
C TYR A 202 20.41 4.50 -10.84
N ASP A 203 20.00 3.56 -9.95
CA ASP A 203 18.82 3.75 -9.11
C ASP A 203 19.12 4.76 -8.00
N SER A 204 18.69 6.00 -8.22
CA SER A 204 18.91 7.12 -7.31
C SER A 204 18.25 6.91 -5.92
N ARG A 205 17.13 6.21 -5.88
CA ARG A 205 16.43 5.92 -4.60
C ARG A 205 17.21 4.92 -3.77
N TYR A 206 17.75 3.88 -4.40
CA TYR A 206 18.63 2.94 -3.70
C TYR A 206 19.92 3.64 -3.23
N ALA A 207 20.50 4.51 -4.06
CA ALA A 207 21.67 5.29 -3.68
C ALA A 207 21.38 6.20 -2.47
N CYS A 208 20.21 6.88 -2.45
CA CYS A 208 19.80 7.69 -1.31
C CYS A 208 19.56 6.84 -0.04
N LEU A 209 18.93 5.67 -0.17
CA LEU A 209 18.78 4.73 0.95
C LEU A 209 20.12 4.31 1.51
N LYS A 210 21.05 3.90 0.64
CA LYS A 210 22.39 3.48 1.03
C LYS A 210 23.15 4.59 1.74
N ASN A 211 23.14 5.81 1.20
CA ASN A 211 23.75 6.97 1.85
C ASN A 211 23.16 7.17 3.26
N LYS A 212 21.85 7.01 3.42
CA LYS A 212 21.21 7.16 4.72
C LYS A 212 21.60 6.06 5.72
N LEU A 213 21.72 4.82 5.27
CA LEU A 213 22.22 3.72 6.10
C LEU A 213 23.69 3.93 6.49
N ASP A 214 24.51 4.43 5.57
CA ASP A 214 25.90 4.76 5.84
C ASP A 214 26.06 5.92 6.85
N GLU A 215 25.21 6.97 6.75
CA GLU A 215 25.13 8.05 7.76
C GLU A 215 24.78 7.53 9.16
N LEU A 216 23.99 6.48 9.26
CA LEU A 216 23.61 5.85 10.50
C LEU A 216 24.65 4.80 10.98
N ASP A 217 25.76 4.61 10.25
CA ASP A 217 26.72 3.50 10.42
C ASP A 217 26.07 2.11 10.47
N TRP A 218 24.87 1.98 9.85
CA TRP A 218 24.13 0.73 9.83
C TRP A 218 24.72 -0.23 8.79
N LYS A 219 25.05 -1.45 9.21
CA LYS A 219 25.68 -2.49 8.38
C LYS A 219 24.93 -3.83 8.45
N GLY A 220 23.80 -3.89 9.13
CA GLY A 220 23.05 -5.13 9.38
C GLY A 220 23.74 -6.08 10.37
N ARG A 221 24.61 -5.58 11.25
CA ARG A 221 25.29 -6.35 12.29
C ARG A 221 24.35 -6.63 13.45
N LYS A 222 24.61 -7.68 14.23
CA LYS A 222 23.79 -8.05 15.40
C LYS A 222 23.49 -6.91 16.38
N ASN A 223 24.40 -5.96 16.52
CA ASN A 223 24.24 -4.83 17.45
C ASN A 223 23.67 -3.57 16.79
N ASP A 224 23.42 -3.59 15.47
CA ASP A 224 22.82 -2.45 14.79
C ASP A 224 21.33 -2.35 15.14
N GLU A 225 20.78 -1.16 15.03
CA GLU A 225 19.33 -0.93 15.17
C GLU A 225 18.55 -1.72 14.11
N ARG A 226 17.34 -2.14 14.47
CA ARG A 226 16.45 -2.81 13.52
C ARG A 226 15.80 -1.81 12.58
N ILE A 227 15.77 -2.13 11.31
CA ILE A 227 15.16 -1.30 10.27
C ILE A 227 14.02 -2.05 9.61
N ILE A 228 12.92 -1.35 9.35
CA ILE A 228 11.81 -1.86 8.54
C ILE A 228 11.70 -0.98 7.30
N ILE A 229 11.78 -1.60 6.12
CA ILE A 229 11.59 -0.93 4.84
C ILE A 229 10.24 -1.36 4.25
N PHE A 230 9.36 -0.39 3.99
CA PHE A 230 8.07 -0.63 3.36
C PHE A 230 8.16 -0.33 1.86
N ALA A 231 7.72 -1.28 1.03
CA ALA A 231 7.57 -1.08 -0.40
C ALA A 231 6.21 -1.61 -0.90
N GLU A 232 5.65 -0.96 -1.91
CA GLU A 232 4.34 -1.36 -2.48
C GLU A 232 4.46 -2.63 -3.35
N ARG A 233 5.64 -2.88 -3.92
CA ARG A 233 5.86 -3.93 -4.91
C ARG A 233 6.83 -4.98 -4.39
N ARG A 234 6.47 -6.24 -4.59
CA ARG A 234 7.31 -7.37 -4.19
C ARG A 234 8.67 -7.34 -4.90
N ALA A 235 8.69 -7.11 -6.22
CA ALA A 235 9.94 -7.00 -6.97
C ALA A 235 10.89 -5.91 -6.44
N THR A 236 10.35 -4.86 -5.79
CA THR A 236 11.16 -3.86 -5.08
C THR A 236 11.79 -4.46 -3.83
N LEU A 237 11.05 -5.25 -3.05
CA LEU A 237 11.57 -5.91 -1.85
C LEU A 237 12.64 -6.93 -2.22
N ASP A 238 12.36 -7.76 -3.22
CA ASP A 238 13.31 -8.77 -3.72
C ASP A 238 14.64 -8.13 -4.15
N LYS A 239 14.56 -7.01 -4.89
CA LYS A 239 15.75 -6.27 -5.33
C LYS A 239 16.48 -5.58 -4.20
N LEU A 240 15.77 -5.00 -3.23
CA LEU A 240 16.36 -4.37 -2.05
C LEU A 240 17.10 -5.41 -1.20
N GLU A 241 16.51 -6.57 -0.97
CA GLU A 241 17.15 -7.66 -0.24
C GLU A 241 18.44 -8.10 -0.89
N GLU A 242 18.40 -8.37 -2.22
CA GLU A 242 19.58 -8.75 -3.00
C GLU A 242 20.70 -7.70 -2.89
N ASP A 243 20.37 -6.43 -3.13
CA ASP A 243 21.34 -5.36 -3.18
C ASP A 243 21.92 -5.03 -1.79
N LEU A 244 21.10 -5.02 -0.74
CA LEU A 244 21.55 -4.76 0.63
C LEU A 244 22.41 -5.92 1.16
N LYS A 245 22.00 -7.15 0.93
CA LYS A 245 22.83 -8.32 1.30
C LYS A 245 24.20 -8.28 0.62
N ARG A 246 24.24 -7.96 -0.66
CA ARG A 246 25.49 -7.84 -1.41
C ARG A 246 26.37 -6.68 -0.92
N ASP A 247 25.77 -5.48 -0.78
CA ASP A 247 26.54 -4.25 -0.53
C ASP A 247 27.03 -4.15 0.93
N TYR A 248 26.32 -4.74 1.87
CA TYR A 248 26.68 -4.77 3.30
C TYR A 248 27.14 -6.15 3.81
N SER A 249 27.18 -7.17 2.94
CA SER A 249 27.51 -8.55 3.30
C SER A 249 26.64 -9.07 4.47
N ILE A 250 25.33 -8.77 4.43
CA ILE A 250 24.39 -9.16 5.47
C ILE A 250 24.09 -10.67 5.33
N PRO A 251 24.18 -11.47 6.41
CA PRO A 251 23.83 -12.88 6.36
C PRO A 251 22.31 -13.08 6.11
N ASP A 252 21.96 -14.19 5.47
CA ASP A 252 20.57 -14.46 5.06
C ASP A 252 19.57 -14.44 6.23
N HIS A 253 19.98 -14.92 7.39
CA HIS A 253 19.13 -14.95 8.58
C HIS A 253 18.87 -13.57 9.21
N ALA A 254 19.61 -12.54 8.83
CA ALA A 254 19.46 -11.19 9.38
C ALA A 254 18.52 -10.30 8.55
N VAL A 255 18.04 -10.79 7.40
CA VAL A 255 17.06 -10.11 6.53
C VAL A 255 15.86 -11.01 6.34
N ILE A 256 14.67 -10.48 6.56
CA ILE A 256 13.44 -11.21 6.36
C ILE A 256 12.41 -10.38 5.60
N GLN A 257 11.74 -10.98 4.63
CA GLN A 257 10.64 -10.34 3.92
C GLN A 257 9.30 -10.68 4.57
N PHE A 258 8.50 -9.66 4.82
CA PHE A 258 7.11 -9.78 5.23
C PHE A 258 6.20 -9.35 4.10
N ASN A 259 5.50 -10.29 3.48
CA ASN A 259 4.61 -10.00 2.36
C ASN A 259 3.37 -10.92 2.35
N GLY A 260 2.39 -10.59 1.51
CA GLY A 260 1.11 -11.31 1.46
C GLY A 260 1.15 -12.73 0.88
N SER A 261 2.31 -13.29 0.55
CA SER A 261 2.45 -14.70 0.16
C SER A 261 2.71 -15.63 1.36
N LEU A 262 3.06 -15.06 2.51
CA LEU A 262 3.21 -15.80 3.76
C LEU A 262 1.84 -16.18 4.31
N SER A 263 1.72 -17.37 4.88
CA SER A 263 0.55 -17.78 5.65
C SER A 263 0.43 -16.95 6.95
N ASP A 264 -0.75 -16.93 7.56
CA ASP A 264 -0.99 -16.18 8.80
C ASP A 264 -0.02 -16.61 9.94
N ILE A 265 0.32 -17.91 9.99
CA ILE A 265 1.26 -18.46 10.97
C ILE A 265 2.68 -17.94 10.70
N GLU A 266 3.15 -18.02 9.46
CA GLU A 266 4.47 -17.50 9.08
C GLU A 266 4.59 -16.01 9.32
N GLN A 267 3.51 -15.23 9.09
CA GLN A 267 3.48 -13.81 9.39
C GLN A 267 3.65 -13.54 10.90
N GLN A 268 2.98 -14.33 11.74
CA GLN A 268 3.10 -14.21 13.18
C GLN A 268 4.51 -14.59 13.66
N ASP A 269 5.07 -15.67 13.15
CA ASP A 269 6.43 -16.13 13.49
C ASP A 269 7.47 -15.03 13.14
N VAL A 270 7.34 -14.38 11.96
CA VAL A 270 8.22 -13.28 11.56
C VAL A 270 8.14 -12.09 12.53
N ILE A 271 6.92 -11.71 12.94
CA ILE A 271 6.72 -10.60 13.88
C ILE A 271 7.33 -10.94 15.25
N GLU A 272 7.09 -12.16 15.73
CA GLU A 272 7.62 -12.62 17.00
C GLU A 272 9.15 -12.66 16.97
N ASP A 273 9.73 -13.25 15.92
CA ASP A 273 11.18 -13.35 15.77
C ASP A 273 11.86 -11.98 15.62
N PHE A 274 11.25 -11.07 14.85
CA PHE A 274 11.74 -9.69 14.73
C PHE A 274 11.67 -8.92 16.06
N SER A 275 10.69 -9.23 16.91
CA SER A 275 10.44 -8.52 18.17
C SER A 275 11.32 -8.97 19.34
N LYS A 276 11.88 -10.19 19.29
CA LYS A 276 12.76 -10.74 20.37
C LYS A 276 13.99 -9.87 20.58
N GLU A 277 14.38 -9.63 21.84
CA GLU A 277 15.55 -8.80 22.16
C GLU A 277 16.85 -9.38 21.60
N ASP A 278 17.01 -10.70 21.64
CA ASP A 278 18.17 -11.46 21.17
C ASP A 278 18.10 -11.85 19.68
N SER A 279 17.09 -11.40 18.95
CA SER A 279 16.94 -11.67 17.52
C SER A 279 18.16 -11.26 16.72
N ASP A 280 18.57 -12.08 15.76
CA ASP A 280 19.61 -11.75 14.79
C ASP A 280 19.08 -10.97 13.58
N ILE A 281 17.75 -10.87 13.41
CA ILE A 281 17.12 -10.14 12.33
C ILE A 281 17.33 -8.63 12.52
N ARG A 282 17.77 -7.95 11.44
CA ARG A 282 18.08 -6.51 11.44
C ARG A 282 17.31 -5.74 10.38
N LEU A 283 16.78 -6.43 9.36
CA LEU A 283 16.01 -5.84 8.27
C LEU A 283 14.79 -6.71 7.96
#